data_1fe530639b7ee7edcabb04c506b5fd97
#
_entry.id   1fe530639b7ee7edcabb04c506b5fd97
#
_cell.length_a   1.000
_cell.length_b   1.000
_cell.length_c   1.000
_cell.angle_alpha   90.00
_cell.angle_beta   90.00
_cell.angle_gamma   90.00
#
_symmetry.space_group_name_H-M   'P 1'
#
loop_
_entity.id
_entity.type
_entity.pdbx_description
1 polymer ?
#
loop_
_entity_poly.entity_id
_entity_poly.type
_entity_poly.pdbx_seq_one_letter_code
_entity_poly.pdbx_strand_id
1 'polypeptide(L)'
;GYMHVGNLRTALYTWLIARSHGGTFILRIEDTDQGRLVEGAVDVIYRTMAECGLDHDEGPDVGGPVAPYIQSQRRDTYGRYAQLLAEKGGAYYCFCEKCASEEDSGEFDRAADPCRDLPLENALRRVEAGEPYVIRQKIPQTGTTTFHDAIFGDITVENSTLDDQVLLKRDGLPTYNFANVIDDHLMGITHVVRGSEYLSSAPKYDLLYHAFGWDVPTYVHCSPVMRDAQNKMSKGELAEQEIFTLPELVNAFDITGISKSPAIFDRAKLDHFNAVYLRSMAPEAFAKVAGPYIRQTVKGNFDVAAIAGLLQARCEKLTETPEKVDFFDTCPDYGVEFFTNKKSKTNPEVCKTMLEAAIPMLEALPQWTDEAIHDGLVALAETLGVKNATLMWPVRIAAAGKLVTPGGAVEICRILGRDETLRRLRAGLEKLA
;
A
#
# COMPACT_ATOMS: atom_id res chain seq x y z
N GLY A 1 -12.84 8.07 -2.28
CA GLY A 1 -12.56 7.17 -1.16
C GLY A 1 -11.07 7.12 -0.82
N TYR A 2 -10.74 6.47 0.29
CA TYR A 2 -9.33 6.29 0.67
C TYR A 2 -8.58 5.35 -0.27
N MET A 3 -7.29 5.61 -0.45
CA MET A 3 -6.39 4.73 -1.21
C MET A 3 -6.28 3.36 -0.55
N HIS A 4 -6.31 2.30 -1.33
CA HIS A 4 -6.13 0.92 -0.87
C HIS A 4 -5.06 0.20 -1.72
N VAL A 5 -4.67 -1.01 -1.33
CA VAL A 5 -3.57 -1.75 -1.97
C VAL A 5 -3.76 -1.96 -3.48
N GLY A 6 -5.01 -2.10 -3.95
CA GLY A 6 -5.32 -2.19 -5.39
C GLY A 6 -4.97 -0.90 -6.13
N ASN A 7 -5.36 0.26 -5.58
CA ASN A 7 -5.02 1.57 -6.16
C ASN A 7 -3.50 1.80 -6.14
N LEU A 8 -2.83 1.45 -5.03
CA LEU A 8 -1.37 1.59 -4.91
C LEU A 8 -0.65 0.74 -5.96
N ARG A 9 -1.10 -0.50 -6.21
CA ARG A 9 -0.53 -1.34 -7.27
C ARG A 9 -0.72 -0.72 -8.66
N THR A 10 -1.90 -0.18 -8.94
CA THR A 10 -2.15 0.51 -10.23
C THR A 10 -1.25 1.73 -10.36
N ALA A 11 -1.10 2.53 -9.31
CA ALA A 11 -0.17 3.66 -9.29
C ALA A 11 1.28 3.23 -9.52
N LEU A 12 1.72 2.12 -8.89
CA LEU A 12 3.06 1.55 -9.11
C LEU A 12 3.26 1.15 -10.57
N TYR A 13 2.31 0.47 -11.20
CA TYR A 13 2.44 0.11 -12.62
C TYR A 13 2.48 1.35 -13.53
N THR A 14 1.65 2.36 -13.27
CA THR A 14 1.68 3.62 -14.03
C THR A 14 3.04 4.31 -13.87
N TRP A 15 3.56 4.36 -12.65
CA TRP A 15 4.87 4.93 -12.34
C TRP A 15 6.01 4.16 -13.03
N LEU A 16 5.95 2.82 -13.01
CA LEU A 16 6.95 1.97 -13.67
C LEU A 16 6.93 2.17 -15.18
N ILE A 17 5.75 2.27 -15.81
CA ILE A 17 5.61 2.57 -17.24
C ILE A 17 6.25 3.94 -17.55
N ALA A 18 5.94 4.96 -16.77
CA ALA A 18 6.52 6.27 -16.98
C ALA A 18 8.05 6.25 -16.83
N ARG A 19 8.57 5.67 -15.75
CA ARG A 19 10.03 5.64 -15.46
C ARG A 19 10.81 4.76 -16.45
N SER A 20 10.30 3.59 -16.83
CA SER A 20 10.98 2.70 -17.79
C SER A 20 11.06 3.28 -19.21
N HIS A 21 10.15 4.17 -19.57
CA HIS A 21 10.13 4.84 -20.87
C HIS A 21 10.67 6.27 -20.84
N GLY A 22 11.18 6.75 -19.70
CA GLY A 22 11.64 8.14 -19.55
C GLY A 22 10.51 9.17 -19.71
N GLY A 23 9.28 8.75 -19.38
CA GLY A 23 8.07 9.58 -19.47
C GLY A 23 7.77 10.35 -18.20
N THR A 24 6.67 11.10 -18.24
CA THR A 24 6.15 11.93 -17.14
C THR A 24 5.03 11.21 -16.41
N PHE A 25 5.11 11.13 -15.09
CA PHE A 25 4.06 10.59 -14.24
C PHE A 25 3.21 11.71 -13.67
N ILE A 26 1.93 11.76 -14.05
CA ILE A 26 0.98 12.82 -13.67
C ILE A 26 0.01 12.30 -12.59
N LEU A 27 -0.17 13.06 -11.53
CA LEU A 27 -1.23 12.85 -10.54
C LEU A 27 -2.39 13.81 -10.79
N ARG A 28 -3.56 13.27 -11.14
CA ARG A 28 -4.80 14.01 -11.36
C ARG A 28 -5.86 13.62 -10.32
N ILE A 29 -6.50 14.61 -9.71
CA ILE A 29 -7.61 14.41 -8.78
C ILE A 29 -8.93 14.45 -9.56
N GLU A 30 -9.64 13.32 -9.55
CA GLU A 30 -10.90 13.12 -10.26
C GLU A 30 -12.06 13.25 -9.28
N ASP A 31 -12.49 14.50 -9.04
CA ASP A 31 -13.50 14.90 -8.06
C ASP A 31 -14.84 15.35 -8.69
N THR A 32 -15.18 14.84 -9.87
CA THR A 32 -16.43 15.17 -10.58
C THR A 32 -17.69 14.69 -9.86
N ASP A 33 -17.57 13.69 -8.98
CA ASP A 33 -18.64 13.23 -8.09
C ASP A 33 -18.49 13.88 -6.71
N GLN A 34 -19.07 15.05 -6.55
CA GLN A 34 -19.00 15.86 -5.33
C GLN A 34 -19.68 15.18 -4.12
N GLY A 35 -20.65 14.28 -4.36
CA GLY A 35 -21.35 13.54 -3.30
C GLY A 35 -20.50 12.44 -2.64
N ARG A 36 -19.40 12.02 -3.29
CA ARG A 36 -18.49 10.98 -2.81
C ARG A 36 -17.15 11.49 -2.30
N LEU A 37 -17.01 12.79 -2.14
CA LEU A 37 -15.80 13.37 -1.56
C LEU A 37 -15.61 12.89 -0.12
N VAL A 38 -14.39 12.47 0.20
CA VAL A 38 -13.98 12.05 1.55
C VAL A 38 -12.89 13.00 2.01
N GLU A 39 -13.14 13.70 3.09
CA GLU A 39 -12.17 14.63 3.69
C GLU A 39 -10.87 13.88 4.08
N GLY A 40 -9.72 14.46 3.76
CA GLY A 40 -8.40 13.88 4.02
C GLY A 40 -7.98 12.74 3.09
N ALA A 41 -8.83 12.30 2.13
CA ALA A 41 -8.47 11.22 1.22
C ALA A 41 -7.28 11.59 0.29
N VAL A 42 -7.19 12.84 -0.14
CA VAL A 42 -6.10 13.34 -0.98
C VAL A 42 -4.77 13.32 -0.22
N ASP A 43 -4.77 13.74 1.06
CA ASP A 43 -3.57 13.72 1.90
C ASP A 43 -3.05 12.29 2.11
N VAL A 44 -3.97 11.32 2.20
CA VAL A 44 -3.59 9.88 2.26
C VAL A 44 -2.91 9.44 0.97
N ILE A 45 -3.39 9.90 -0.20
CA ILE A 45 -2.75 9.59 -1.49
C ILE A 45 -1.33 10.15 -1.52
N TYR A 46 -1.14 11.43 -1.24
CA TYR A 46 0.19 12.07 -1.24
C TYR A 46 1.15 11.37 -0.29
N ARG A 47 0.73 11.15 0.96
CA ARG A 47 1.56 10.47 1.96
C ARG A 47 1.92 9.05 1.55
N THR A 48 0.95 8.26 1.07
CA THR A 48 1.19 6.87 0.67
C THR A 48 2.15 6.79 -0.51
N MET A 49 1.99 7.65 -1.51
CA MET A 49 2.89 7.69 -2.67
C MET A 49 4.30 8.10 -2.25
N ALA A 50 4.45 9.13 -1.42
CA ALA A 50 5.75 9.57 -0.91
C ALA A 50 6.44 8.49 -0.06
N GLU A 51 5.70 7.82 0.85
CA GLU A 51 6.22 6.70 1.65
C GLU A 51 6.67 5.51 0.80
N CYS A 52 6.04 5.30 -0.36
CA CYS A 52 6.41 4.24 -1.31
C CYS A 52 7.46 4.68 -2.34
N GLY A 53 7.90 5.93 -2.33
CA GLY A 53 8.86 6.47 -3.30
C GLY A 53 8.32 6.62 -4.72
N LEU A 54 7.00 6.78 -4.88
CA LEU A 54 6.32 6.96 -6.16
C LEU A 54 6.12 8.45 -6.44
N ASP A 55 7.21 9.16 -6.69
CA ASP A 55 7.19 10.60 -6.94
C ASP A 55 6.51 10.91 -8.28
N HIS A 56 5.55 11.83 -8.27
CA HIS A 56 4.91 12.35 -9.49
C HIS A 56 5.61 13.64 -9.96
N ASP A 57 5.65 13.81 -11.28
CA ASP A 57 6.33 14.95 -11.92
C ASP A 57 5.41 16.15 -12.06
N GLU A 58 4.10 15.88 -12.21
CA GLU A 58 3.06 16.89 -12.34
C GLU A 58 1.86 16.53 -11.45
N GLY A 59 1.20 17.53 -10.91
CA GLY A 59 0.03 17.34 -10.06
C GLY A 59 -0.45 18.61 -9.37
N PRO A 60 -1.52 18.53 -8.55
CA PRO A 60 -2.09 19.72 -7.91
C PRO A 60 -1.13 20.43 -6.95
N ASP A 61 -0.21 19.69 -6.33
CA ASP A 61 0.75 20.17 -5.33
C ASP A 61 2.08 20.63 -5.92
N VAL A 62 2.51 20.00 -7.03
CA VAL A 62 3.78 20.33 -7.69
C VAL A 62 3.59 21.22 -8.93
N GLY A 63 2.36 21.34 -9.45
CA GLY A 63 2.07 22.08 -10.68
C GLY A 63 2.45 21.32 -11.95
N GLY A 64 2.59 22.05 -13.06
CA GLY A 64 2.99 21.52 -14.35
C GLY A 64 2.33 22.26 -15.52
N PRO A 65 2.72 21.95 -16.79
CA PRO A 65 2.32 22.70 -17.97
C PRO A 65 0.85 22.54 -18.37
N VAL A 66 0.18 21.47 -17.92
CA VAL A 66 -1.20 21.12 -18.32
C VAL A 66 -2.23 21.33 -17.22
N ALA A 67 -1.87 22.11 -16.20
CA ALA A 67 -2.76 22.48 -15.09
C ALA A 67 -4.09 23.10 -15.59
N PRO A 68 -5.14 23.06 -14.75
CA PRO A 68 -5.24 22.48 -13.41
C PRO A 68 -5.38 20.95 -13.43
N TYR A 69 -4.86 20.28 -12.36
CA TYR A 69 -4.89 18.83 -12.20
C TYR A 69 -6.04 18.33 -11.30
N ILE A 70 -7.02 19.19 -11.02
CA ILE A 70 -8.26 18.87 -10.30
C ILE A 70 -9.41 19.04 -11.26
N GLN A 71 -10.20 17.99 -11.49
CA GLN A 71 -11.22 17.98 -12.53
C GLN A 71 -12.33 19.03 -12.32
N SER A 72 -12.76 19.24 -11.07
CA SER A 72 -13.77 20.27 -10.77
C SER A 72 -13.37 21.68 -11.19
N GLN A 73 -12.06 21.96 -11.27
CA GLN A 73 -11.52 23.25 -11.73
C GLN A 73 -11.49 23.40 -13.26
N ARG A 74 -11.82 22.34 -14.02
CA ARG A 74 -11.79 22.29 -15.49
C ARG A 74 -13.19 22.30 -16.12
N ARG A 75 -14.22 22.62 -15.37
CA ARG A 75 -15.64 22.56 -15.75
C ARG A 75 -15.93 23.12 -17.14
N ASP A 76 -15.46 24.34 -17.44
CA ASP A 76 -15.72 25.02 -18.71
C ASP A 76 -15.10 24.28 -19.91
N THR A 77 -14.01 23.58 -19.68
CA THR A 77 -13.37 22.73 -20.69
C THR A 77 -14.31 21.63 -21.14
N TYR A 78 -14.90 20.90 -20.19
CA TYR A 78 -15.78 19.78 -20.52
C TYR A 78 -17.06 20.22 -21.25
N GLY A 79 -17.67 21.33 -20.82
CA GLY A 79 -18.85 21.91 -21.48
C GLY A 79 -18.55 22.22 -22.96
N ARG A 80 -17.42 22.86 -23.23
CA ARG A 80 -17.00 23.18 -24.59
C ARG A 80 -16.78 21.94 -25.45
N TYR A 81 -16.13 20.90 -24.92
CA TYR A 81 -15.88 19.67 -25.68
C TYR A 81 -17.16 18.83 -25.87
N ALA A 82 -18.09 18.84 -24.93
CA ALA A 82 -19.39 18.19 -25.09
C ALA A 82 -20.21 18.85 -26.23
N GLN A 83 -20.22 20.18 -26.29
CA GLN A 83 -20.84 20.92 -27.39
C GLN A 83 -20.19 20.63 -28.73
N LEU A 84 -18.85 20.69 -28.79
CA LEU A 84 -18.09 20.33 -30.00
C LEU A 84 -18.40 18.92 -30.50
N LEU A 85 -18.56 17.97 -29.57
CA LEU A 85 -18.90 16.59 -29.93
C LEU A 85 -20.32 16.48 -30.50
N ALA A 86 -21.28 17.26 -29.97
CA ALA A 86 -22.62 17.35 -30.54
C ALA A 86 -22.63 17.98 -31.94
N GLU A 87 -21.82 19.00 -32.17
CA GLU A 87 -21.62 19.62 -33.51
C GLU A 87 -21.03 18.62 -34.53
N LYS A 88 -20.13 17.74 -34.07
CA LYS A 88 -19.53 16.67 -34.88
C LYS A 88 -20.47 15.47 -35.08
N GLY A 89 -21.63 15.42 -34.40
CA GLY A 89 -22.58 14.33 -34.49
C GLY A 89 -22.25 13.13 -33.63
N GLY A 90 -21.22 13.20 -32.79
CA GLY A 90 -20.83 12.16 -31.80
C GLY A 90 -21.58 12.26 -30.48
N ALA A 91 -22.39 13.29 -30.26
CA ALA A 91 -23.24 13.49 -29.09
C ALA A 91 -24.55 14.17 -29.48
N TYR A 92 -25.50 14.21 -28.52
CA TYR A 92 -26.77 14.88 -28.69
C TYR A 92 -27.29 15.46 -27.35
N TYR A 93 -28.13 16.48 -27.46
CA TYR A 93 -28.81 17.07 -26.30
C TYR A 93 -30.05 16.28 -25.95
N CYS A 94 -30.18 15.83 -24.70
CA CYS A 94 -31.34 15.11 -24.22
C CYS A 94 -32.07 15.93 -23.14
N PHE A 95 -33.38 16.14 -23.34
CA PHE A 95 -34.23 16.96 -22.50
C PHE A 95 -35.23 16.12 -21.66
N CYS A 96 -35.17 14.78 -21.74
CA CYS A 96 -36.08 13.89 -21.06
C CYS A 96 -35.91 13.92 -19.55
N GLU A 97 -37.04 13.97 -18.78
CA GLU A 97 -36.99 13.92 -17.32
C GLU A 97 -36.39 12.62 -16.77
N LYS A 98 -36.74 11.48 -17.39
CA LYS A 98 -36.18 10.15 -17.00
C LYS A 98 -34.67 10.00 -17.22
N CYS A 99 -34.11 10.81 -18.10
CA CYS A 99 -32.67 10.81 -18.38
C CYS A 99 -31.84 11.59 -17.37
N ALA A 100 -32.50 12.19 -16.38
CA ALA A 100 -31.87 13.10 -15.41
C ALA A 100 -31.37 12.40 -14.16
N SER A 101 -31.84 11.21 -13.85
CA SER A 101 -31.38 10.46 -12.69
C SER A 101 -30.09 9.73 -13.04
N GLU A 102 -28.98 10.19 -12.48
CA GLU A 102 -27.64 9.58 -12.60
C GLU A 102 -27.58 8.20 -11.93
N GLU A 103 -28.57 7.86 -11.12
CA GLU A 103 -28.66 6.63 -10.33
C GLU A 103 -29.38 5.48 -11.07
N ASP A 104 -29.98 5.75 -12.23
CA ASP A 104 -30.72 4.73 -12.96
C ASP A 104 -29.76 3.93 -13.85
N SER A 105 -29.13 2.89 -13.26
CA SER A 105 -28.47 1.77 -13.96
C SER A 105 -29.49 0.85 -14.65
N GLY A 106 -30.72 1.30 -14.84
CA GLY A 106 -31.73 0.65 -15.64
C GLY A 106 -31.35 0.68 -17.12
N GLU A 107 -31.73 -0.35 -17.86
CA GLU A 107 -31.54 -0.46 -19.30
C GLU A 107 -32.07 0.82 -20.00
N PHE A 108 -31.16 1.69 -20.41
CA PHE A 108 -31.51 2.87 -21.20
C PHE A 108 -31.82 2.41 -22.62
N ASP A 109 -33.08 2.43 -22.98
CA ASP A 109 -33.51 2.10 -24.34
C ASP A 109 -33.20 3.27 -25.31
N ARG A 110 -32.09 3.18 -26.00
CA ARG A 110 -31.65 4.14 -27.03
C ARG A 110 -32.67 4.32 -28.15
N ALA A 111 -33.40 3.27 -28.51
CA ALA A 111 -34.37 3.30 -29.60
C ALA A 111 -35.62 4.11 -29.19
N ALA A 112 -35.87 4.26 -27.90
CA ALA A 112 -37.01 5.01 -27.36
C ALA A 112 -36.65 6.48 -26.98
N ASP A 113 -35.37 6.94 -27.11
CA ASP A 113 -35.00 8.32 -26.81
C ASP A 113 -35.39 9.27 -27.97
N PRO A 114 -36.45 10.09 -27.81
CA PRO A 114 -36.90 11.00 -28.86
C PRO A 114 -35.92 12.14 -29.13
N CYS A 115 -34.96 12.37 -28.23
CA CYS A 115 -33.96 13.43 -28.38
C CYS A 115 -32.79 12.99 -29.25
N ARG A 116 -32.56 11.70 -29.43
CA ARG A 116 -31.40 11.16 -30.12
C ARG A 116 -31.25 11.62 -31.56
N ASP A 117 -32.35 11.76 -32.27
CA ASP A 117 -32.39 12.18 -33.65
C ASP A 117 -32.96 13.60 -33.83
N LEU A 118 -33.07 14.37 -32.73
CA LEU A 118 -33.45 15.77 -32.78
C LEU A 118 -32.37 16.57 -33.55
N PRO A 119 -32.75 17.35 -34.60
CA PRO A 119 -31.80 18.21 -35.28
C PRO A 119 -31.11 19.20 -34.32
N LEU A 120 -29.79 19.35 -34.46
CA LEU A 120 -28.97 20.19 -33.56
C LEU A 120 -29.54 21.61 -33.42
N GLU A 121 -30.00 22.23 -34.53
CA GLU A 121 -30.60 23.56 -34.51
C GLU A 121 -31.83 23.61 -33.60
N ASN A 122 -32.67 22.59 -33.63
CA ASN A 122 -33.85 22.52 -32.75
C ASN A 122 -33.45 22.29 -31.29
N ALA A 123 -32.42 21.50 -31.04
CA ALA A 123 -31.88 21.31 -29.70
C ALA A 123 -31.32 22.62 -29.13
N LEU A 124 -30.54 23.38 -29.93
CA LEU A 124 -29.98 24.67 -29.52
C LEU A 124 -31.06 25.71 -29.19
N ARG A 125 -32.15 25.76 -29.97
CA ARG A 125 -33.29 26.65 -29.65
C ARG A 125 -33.91 26.33 -28.27
N ARG A 126 -33.98 25.04 -27.90
CA ARG A 126 -34.49 24.63 -26.59
C ARG A 126 -33.51 24.98 -25.46
N VAL A 127 -32.19 24.88 -25.73
CA VAL A 127 -31.15 25.34 -24.79
C VAL A 127 -31.25 26.85 -24.58
N GLU A 128 -31.40 27.65 -25.67
CA GLU A 128 -31.59 29.11 -25.62
C GLU A 128 -32.87 29.48 -24.85
N ALA A 129 -33.91 28.66 -24.94
CA ALA A 129 -35.16 28.83 -24.18
C ALA A 129 -34.99 28.48 -22.70
N GLY A 130 -33.83 28.01 -22.25
CA GLY A 130 -33.52 27.66 -20.85
C GLY A 130 -34.05 26.31 -20.42
N GLU A 131 -34.40 25.40 -21.34
CA GLU A 131 -34.81 24.06 -20.98
C GLU A 131 -33.64 23.28 -20.38
N PRO A 132 -33.84 22.57 -19.25
CA PRO A 132 -32.78 21.75 -18.65
C PRO A 132 -32.46 20.55 -19.54
N TYR A 133 -31.19 20.27 -19.73
CA TYR A 133 -30.72 19.17 -20.58
C TYR A 133 -29.49 18.46 -20.00
N VAL A 134 -29.19 17.30 -20.56
CA VAL A 134 -27.90 16.60 -20.47
C VAL A 134 -27.35 16.42 -21.88
N ILE A 135 -26.04 16.21 -22.02
CA ILE A 135 -25.44 15.81 -23.31
C ILE A 135 -25.07 14.33 -23.21
N ARG A 136 -25.54 13.54 -24.18
CA ARG A 136 -25.27 12.09 -24.28
C ARG A 136 -24.37 11.76 -25.45
N GLN A 137 -23.55 10.73 -25.30
CA GLN A 137 -22.78 10.15 -26.39
C GLN A 137 -23.75 9.52 -27.42
N LYS A 138 -23.52 9.75 -28.69
CA LYS A 138 -24.28 9.12 -29.77
C LYS A 138 -23.51 7.92 -30.32
N ILE A 139 -23.71 6.76 -29.69
CA ILE A 139 -23.03 5.50 -30.07
C ILE A 139 -23.67 4.93 -31.35
N PRO A 140 -22.90 4.40 -32.32
CA PRO A 140 -23.47 3.71 -33.48
C PRO A 140 -24.43 2.58 -33.05
N GLN A 141 -25.57 2.45 -33.72
CA GLN A 141 -26.59 1.46 -33.35
C GLN A 141 -26.25 0.04 -33.84
N THR A 142 -25.43 -0.06 -34.88
CA THR A 142 -25.03 -1.32 -35.53
C THR A 142 -23.51 -1.38 -35.70
N GLY A 143 -23.03 -2.59 -36.04
CA GLY A 143 -21.59 -2.86 -36.17
C GLY A 143 -20.91 -3.13 -34.82
N THR A 144 -19.60 -3.20 -34.89
CA THR A 144 -18.76 -3.55 -33.72
C THR A 144 -17.72 -2.47 -33.46
N THR A 145 -17.31 -2.36 -32.22
CA THR A 145 -16.15 -1.55 -31.80
C THR A 145 -15.07 -2.50 -31.29
N THR A 146 -13.86 -2.37 -31.83
CA THR A 146 -12.68 -3.13 -31.39
C THR A 146 -11.65 -2.16 -30.86
N PHE A 147 -11.19 -2.37 -29.63
CA PHE A 147 -10.08 -1.65 -29.02
C PHE A 147 -8.97 -2.61 -28.62
N HIS A 148 -7.75 -2.13 -28.58
CA HIS A 148 -6.58 -2.89 -28.16
C HIS A 148 -6.23 -2.60 -26.71
N ASP A 149 -6.07 -3.67 -25.90
CA ASP A 149 -5.54 -3.60 -24.56
C ASP A 149 -4.19 -4.33 -24.47
N ALA A 150 -3.18 -3.68 -23.91
CA ALA A 150 -1.83 -4.24 -23.84
C ALA A 150 -1.75 -5.56 -23.07
N ILE A 151 -2.71 -5.82 -22.16
CA ILE A 151 -2.76 -7.03 -21.34
C ILE A 151 -3.73 -8.06 -21.95
N PHE A 152 -4.95 -7.64 -22.29
CA PHE A 152 -5.99 -8.55 -22.73
C PHE A 152 -6.01 -8.78 -24.25
N GLY A 153 -5.31 -7.94 -25.03
CA GLY A 153 -5.29 -7.97 -26.49
C GLY A 153 -6.51 -7.28 -27.10
N ASP A 154 -6.87 -7.66 -28.31
CA ASP A 154 -8.00 -7.08 -29.01
C ASP A 154 -9.33 -7.54 -28.42
N ILE A 155 -10.17 -6.57 -28.07
CA ILE A 155 -11.50 -6.79 -27.50
C ILE A 155 -12.54 -6.17 -28.40
N THR A 156 -13.45 -6.99 -28.91
CA THR A 156 -14.53 -6.57 -29.82
C THR A 156 -15.88 -6.71 -29.12
N VAL A 157 -16.68 -5.65 -29.20
CA VAL A 157 -18.05 -5.64 -28.66
C VAL A 157 -19.04 -5.18 -29.72
N GLU A 158 -20.27 -5.70 -29.68
CA GLU A 158 -21.37 -5.24 -30.52
C GLU A 158 -21.83 -3.86 -30.03
N ASN A 159 -21.89 -2.86 -30.92
CA ASN A 159 -22.34 -1.51 -30.60
C ASN A 159 -23.77 -1.46 -30.05
N SER A 160 -24.61 -2.43 -30.44
CA SER A 160 -25.97 -2.59 -29.93
C SER A 160 -26.05 -2.87 -28.42
N THR A 161 -24.97 -3.40 -27.82
CA THR A 161 -24.90 -3.67 -26.37
C THR A 161 -24.45 -2.48 -25.52
N LEU A 162 -23.97 -1.40 -26.16
CA LEU A 162 -23.50 -0.21 -25.49
C LEU A 162 -24.67 0.79 -25.33
N ASP A 163 -24.76 1.48 -24.21
CA ASP A 163 -25.73 2.55 -23.95
C ASP A 163 -25.17 3.92 -24.35
N ASP A 164 -26.07 4.86 -24.72
CA ASP A 164 -25.72 6.26 -24.93
C ASP A 164 -25.53 6.95 -23.57
N GLN A 165 -24.32 6.84 -23.02
CA GLN A 165 -24.00 7.37 -21.69
C GLN A 165 -24.11 8.90 -21.61
N VAL A 166 -24.41 9.42 -20.43
CA VAL A 166 -24.35 10.87 -20.17
C VAL A 166 -22.88 11.30 -20.15
N LEU A 167 -22.56 12.35 -20.93
CA LEU A 167 -21.25 13.00 -20.96
C LEU A 167 -21.21 14.23 -20.05
N LEU A 168 -22.22 15.11 -20.19
CA LEU A 168 -22.35 16.32 -19.40
C LEU A 168 -23.70 16.31 -18.66
N LYS A 169 -23.64 16.51 -17.36
CA LYS A 169 -24.79 16.51 -16.45
C LYS A 169 -25.55 17.86 -16.50
N ARG A 170 -26.76 17.90 -15.93
CA ARG A 170 -27.57 19.12 -15.84
C ARG A 170 -26.90 20.27 -15.08
N ASP A 171 -26.08 19.95 -14.11
CA ASP A 171 -25.31 20.92 -13.33
C ASP A 171 -24.07 21.45 -14.10
N GLY A 172 -23.84 20.97 -15.32
CA GLY A 172 -22.69 21.32 -16.18
C GLY A 172 -21.39 20.62 -15.80
N LEU A 173 -21.40 19.67 -14.84
CA LEU A 173 -20.27 18.82 -14.58
C LEU A 173 -20.25 17.62 -15.52
N PRO A 174 -19.06 17.13 -15.91
CA PRO A 174 -18.94 15.92 -16.72
C PRO A 174 -19.19 14.68 -15.87
N THR A 175 -19.55 13.58 -16.53
CA THR A 175 -19.39 12.26 -15.90
C THR A 175 -17.91 11.86 -15.91
N TYR A 176 -17.55 10.91 -15.04
CA TYR A 176 -16.20 10.34 -15.01
C TYR A 176 -15.74 9.86 -16.41
N ASN A 177 -16.61 9.13 -17.11
CA ASN A 177 -16.30 8.56 -18.41
C ASN A 177 -15.99 9.58 -19.49
N PHE A 178 -16.49 10.80 -19.39
CA PHE A 178 -16.19 11.86 -20.32
C PHE A 178 -14.97 12.68 -19.89
N ALA A 179 -14.91 13.04 -18.61
CA ALA A 179 -13.83 13.84 -18.07
C ALA A 179 -12.45 13.21 -18.31
N ASN A 180 -12.33 11.89 -18.08
CA ASN A 180 -11.06 11.20 -18.26
C ASN A 180 -10.56 11.25 -19.71
N VAL A 181 -11.43 11.04 -20.71
CA VAL A 181 -11.03 11.08 -22.13
C VAL A 181 -10.55 12.48 -22.54
N ILE A 182 -11.29 13.54 -22.12
CA ILE A 182 -10.91 14.92 -22.42
C ILE A 182 -9.57 15.27 -21.77
N ASP A 183 -9.40 14.92 -20.49
CA ASP A 183 -8.18 15.24 -19.76
C ASP A 183 -6.99 14.42 -20.26
N ASP A 184 -7.18 13.13 -20.55
CA ASP A 184 -6.12 12.29 -21.09
C ASP A 184 -5.60 12.85 -22.42
N HIS A 185 -6.50 13.29 -23.31
CA HIS A 185 -6.11 13.94 -24.56
C HIS A 185 -5.38 15.26 -24.30
N LEU A 186 -5.96 16.17 -23.49
CA LEU A 186 -5.42 17.51 -23.27
C LEU A 186 -4.12 17.52 -22.46
N MET A 187 -3.91 16.50 -21.64
CA MET A 187 -2.69 16.31 -20.85
C MET A 187 -1.63 15.46 -21.58
N GLY A 188 -1.94 14.99 -22.80
CA GLY A 188 -1.01 14.21 -23.62
C GLY A 188 -0.72 12.82 -23.04
N ILE A 189 -1.69 12.21 -22.38
CA ILE A 189 -1.56 10.87 -21.79
C ILE A 189 -1.40 9.85 -22.89
N THR A 190 -0.32 9.07 -22.83
CA THR A 190 -0.01 8.01 -23.80
C THR A 190 -0.43 6.61 -23.33
N HIS A 191 -0.46 6.39 -22.01
CA HIS A 191 -0.80 5.12 -21.41
C HIS A 191 -1.84 5.32 -20.29
N VAL A 192 -2.94 4.58 -20.37
CA VAL A 192 -4.02 4.61 -19.37
C VAL A 192 -4.02 3.30 -18.63
N VAL A 193 -3.56 3.32 -17.36
CA VAL A 193 -3.48 2.14 -16.50
C VAL A 193 -4.61 2.17 -15.47
N ARG A 194 -5.46 1.15 -15.45
CA ARG A 194 -6.60 1.08 -14.54
C ARG A 194 -7.03 -0.36 -14.24
N GLY A 195 -8.00 -0.56 -13.38
CA GLY A 195 -8.54 -1.87 -13.06
C GLY A 195 -9.35 -2.47 -14.22
N SER A 196 -9.41 -3.78 -14.29
CA SER A 196 -10.15 -4.51 -15.35
C SER A 196 -11.68 -4.30 -15.28
N GLU A 197 -12.22 -3.73 -14.21
CA GLU A 197 -13.63 -3.31 -14.12
C GLU A 197 -14.01 -2.26 -15.17
N TYR A 198 -13.04 -1.53 -15.70
CA TYR A 198 -13.24 -0.52 -16.76
C TYR A 198 -13.22 -1.09 -18.18
N LEU A 199 -12.92 -2.39 -18.36
CA LEU A 199 -12.93 -3.02 -19.69
C LEU A 199 -14.29 -2.90 -20.40
N SER A 200 -15.39 -2.97 -19.64
CA SER A 200 -16.74 -2.78 -20.19
C SER A 200 -17.04 -1.35 -20.67
N SER A 201 -16.33 -0.36 -20.13
CA SER A 201 -16.47 1.04 -20.52
C SER A 201 -15.49 1.46 -21.63
N ALA A 202 -14.40 0.72 -21.82
CA ALA A 202 -13.34 1.05 -22.76
C ALA A 202 -13.84 1.24 -24.22
N PRO A 203 -14.81 0.44 -24.74
CA PRO A 203 -15.36 0.68 -26.08
C PRO A 203 -15.99 2.07 -26.24
N LYS A 204 -16.63 2.60 -25.18
CA LYS A 204 -17.24 3.93 -25.20
C LYS A 204 -16.18 5.04 -25.26
N TYR A 205 -15.04 4.83 -24.58
CA TYR A 205 -13.90 5.75 -24.63
C TYR A 205 -13.25 5.75 -26.02
N ASP A 206 -13.03 4.57 -26.59
CA ASP A 206 -12.51 4.40 -27.95
C ASP A 206 -13.36 5.15 -28.97
N LEU A 207 -14.68 4.98 -28.89
CA LEU A 207 -15.64 5.71 -29.73
C LEU A 207 -15.58 7.24 -29.52
N LEU A 208 -15.31 7.73 -28.31
CA LEU A 208 -15.13 9.16 -28.06
C LEU A 208 -13.86 9.69 -28.75
N TYR A 209 -12.73 9.00 -28.60
CA TYR A 209 -11.49 9.37 -29.30
C TYR A 209 -11.69 9.44 -30.80
N HIS A 210 -12.32 8.42 -31.40
CA HIS A 210 -12.61 8.38 -32.84
C HIS A 210 -13.58 9.50 -33.27
N ALA A 211 -14.62 9.80 -32.48
CA ALA A 211 -15.58 10.84 -32.79
C ALA A 211 -14.95 12.27 -32.75
N PHE A 212 -13.97 12.44 -31.89
CA PHE A 212 -13.15 13.67 -31.91
C PHE A 212 -12.11 13.70 -33.02
N GLY A 213 -11.70 12.55 -33.56
CA GLY A 213 -10.57 12.40 -34.50
C GLY A 213 -9.22 12.44 -33.78
N TRP A 214 -9.16 11.91 -32.53
CA TRP A 214 -7.97 11.84 -31.69
C TRP A 214 -7.35 10.45 -31.72
N ASP A 215 -6.05 10.38 -31.46
CA ASP A 215 -5.36 9.12 -31.25
C ASP A 215 -5.79 8.50 -29.90
N VAL A 216 -6.01 7.19 -29.91
CA VAL A 216 -6.39 6.43 -28.73
C VAL A 216 -5.13 6.10 -27.93
N PRO A 217 -5.07 6.37 -26.63
CA PRO A 217 -3.94 5.99 -25.80
C PRO A 217 -3.84 4.46 -25.65
N THR A 218 -2.67 3.96 -25.25
CA THR A 218 -2.49 2.55 -24.94
C THR A 218 -3.23 2.21 -23.64
N TYR A 219 -4.22 1.32 -23.73
CA TYR A 219 -4.92 0.81 -22.56
C TYR A 219 -4.15 -0.33 -21.89
N VAL A 220 -4.06 -0.28 -20.56
CA VAL A 220 -3.42 -1.30 -19.72
C VAL A 220 -4.37 -1.62 -18.56
N HIS A 221 -5.24 -2.60 -18.74
CA HIS A 221 -6.18 -3.00 -17.71
C HIS A 221 -5.58 -4.09 -16.81
N CYS A 222 -5.49 -3.79 -15.52
CA CYS A 222 -4.93 -4.68 -14.51
C CYS A 222 -6.02 -5.51 -13.84
N SER A 223 -5.81 -6.82 -13.73
CA SER A 223 -6.71 -7.71 -13.00
C SER A 223 -6.77 -7.32 -11.50
N PRO A 224 -7.89 -7.58 -10.79
CA PRO A 224 -8.07 -7.12 -9.42
C PRO A 224 -7.09 -7.78 -8.42
N VAL A 225 -6.93 -7.14 -7.26
CA VAL A 225 -6.30 -7.75 -6.08
C VAL A 225 -7.39 -8.32 -5.19
N MET A 226 -7.37 -9.63 -4.98
CA MET A 226 -8.36 -10.35 -4.19
C MET A 226 -7.88 -10.54 -2.75
N ARG A 227 -8.82 -10.57 -1.79
CA ARG A 227 -8.51 -10.80 -0.36
C ARG A 227 -8.22 -12.26 -0.04
N ASP A 228 -8.95 -13.19 -0.70
CA ASP A 228 -8.93 -14.61 -0.40
C ASP A 228 -8.77 -15.46 -1.66
N ALA A 229 -8.01 -16.56 -1.54
CA ALA A 229 -7.82 -17.56 -2.58
C ALA A 229 -8.97 -18.55 -2.62
N GLN A 230 -10.09 -18.21 -3.20
CA GLN A 230 -11.08 -19.24 -3.58
C GLN A 230 -10.73 -19.97 -4.89
N ASN A 231 -9.73 -19.48 -5.63
CA ASN A 231 -9.19 -20.16 -6.80
C ASN A 231 -7.67 -20.31 -6.67
N LYS A 232 -7.19 -21.55 -6.74
CA LYS A 232 -5.75 -21.87 -6.74
C LYS A 232 -5.08 -21.14 -7.90
N MET A 233 -4.10 -20.32 -7.58
CA MET A 233 -3.20 -19.75 -8.58
C MET A 233 -2.44 -20.89 -9.27
N SER A 234 -2.37 -20.86 -10.60
CA SER A 234 -1.30 -21.53 -11.32
C SER A 234 0.03 -20.93 -10.83
N LYS A 235 0.98 -21.79 -10.50
CA LYS A 235 2.37 -21.38 -10.29
C LYS A 235 2.85 -20.82 -11.64
N GLY A 236 2.83 -19.52 -11.82
CA GLY A 236 3.67 -18.87 -12.83
C GLY A 236 5.11 -19.24 -12.54
N GLU A 237 5.94 -19.36 -13.57
CA GLU A 237 7.37 -19.48 -13.39
C GLU A 237 7.83 -18.39 -12.42
N LEU A 238 8.40 -18.80 -11.29
CA LEU A 238 8.95 -17.89 -10.30
C LEU A 238 10.07 -17.10 -10.98
N ALA A 239 9.99 -15.79 -10.99
CA ALA A 239 11.11 -14.96 -11.35
C ALA A 239 12.30 -15.39 -10.48
N GLU A 240 13.50 -15.51 -11.07
CA GLU A 240 14.71 -15.87 -10.31
C GLU A 240 15.00 -14.88 -9.18
N GLN A 241 14.52 -13.65 -9.30
CA GLN A 241 14.62 -12.59 -8.30
C GLN A 241 13.23 -12.19 -7.80
N GLU A 242 13.00 -12.23 -6.47
CA GLU A 242 11.75 -11.81 -5.82
C GLU A 242 11.88 -10.46 -5.08
N ILE A 243 13.08 -10.02 -4.77
CA ILE A 243 13.39 -8.80 -4.01
C ILE A 243 14.05 -7.78 -4.94
N PHE A 244 13.44 -6.60 -5.05
CA PHE A 244 13.93 -5.52 -5.92
C PHE A 244 13.95 -4.21 -5.16
N THR A 245 14.92 -3.37 -5.44
CA THR A 245 14.84 -1.94 -5.21
C THR A 245 13.98 -1.29 -6.31
N LEU A 246 13.46 -0.07 -6.08
CA LEU A 246 12.69 0.64 -7.13
C LEU A 246 13.49 0.82 -8.44
N PRO A 247 14.78 1.22 -8.44
CA PRO A 247 15.58 1.29 -9.67
C PRO A 247 15.72 -0.05 -10.41
N GLU A 248 15.95 -1.14 -9.69
CA GLU A 248 16.01 -2.49 -10.28
C GLU A 248 14.67 -2.88 -10.88
N LEU A 249 13.57 -2.54 -10.20
CA LEU A 249 12.22 -2.82 -10.67
C LEU A 249 11.92 -2.05 -11.96
N VAL A 250 12.32 -0.77 -12.07
CA VAL A 250 12.18 0.04 -13.30
C VAL A 250 12.93 -0.61 -14.46
N ASN A 251 14.15 -1.12 -14.23
CA ASN A 251 14.95 -1.76 -15.27
C ASN A 251 14.40 -3.13 -15.70
N ALA A 252 13.77 -3.85 -14.80
CA ALA A 252 13.23 -5.19 -15.05
C ALA A 252 11.78 -5.17 -15.56
N PHE A 253 11.09 -4.03 -15.47
CA PHE A 253 9.67 -3.93 -15.76
C PHE A 253 9.39 -3.94 -17.27
N ASP A 254 8.42 -4.77 -17.67
CA ASP A 254 7.81 -4.80 -19.00
C ASP A 254 6.30 -4.95 -18.86
N ILE A 255 5.53 -4.19 -19.64
CA ILE A 255 4.06 -4.24 -19.64
C ILE A 255 3.54 -5.65 -19.94
N THR A 256 4.21 -6.38 -20.82
CA THR A 256 3.83 -7.74 -21.21
C THR A 256 3.96 -8.75 -20.06
N GLY A 257 4.74 -8.43 -19.03
CA GLY A 257 4.88 -9.22 -17.80
C GLY A 257 3.70 -9.06 -16.83
N ILE A 258 2.78 -8.13 -17.06
CA ILE A 258 1.61 -7.97 -16.20
C ILE A 258 0.63 -9.12 -16.41
N SER A 259 0.32 -9.85 -15.32
CA SER A 259 -0.56 -11.02 -15.38
C SER A 259 -2.02 -10.66 -15.65
N LYS A 260 -2.66 -11.45 -16.53
CA LYS A 260 -4.12 -11.43 -16.76
C LYS A 260 -4.92 -12.00 -15.58
N SER A 261 -4.29 -12.80 -14.72
CA SER A 261 -4.94 -13.43 -13.58
C SER A 261 -5.03 -12.47 -12.40
N PRO A 262 -6.11 -12.52 -11.60
CA PRO A 262 -6.21 -11.78 -10.35
C PRO A 262 -5.04 -12.10 -9.42
N ALA A 263 -4.49 -11.08 -8.77
CA ALA A 263 -3.49 -11.27 -7.73
C ALA A 263 -4.16 -11.48 -6.37
N ILE A 264 -3.55 -12.31 -5.52
CA ILE A 264 -4.00 -12.51 -4.15
C ILE A 264 -3.09 -11.69 -3.23
N PHE A 265 -3.72 -10.93 -2.32
CA PHE A 265 -2.99 -10.23 -1.28
C PHE A 265 -2.66 -11.20 -0.14
N ASP A 266 -1.42 -11.70 -0.14
CA ASP A 266 -0.91 -12.57 0.92
C ASP A 266 -0.21 -11.73 1.99
N ARG A 267 -0.85 -11.60 3.15
CA ARG A 267 -0.33 -10.87 4.29
C ARG A 267 0.97 -11.49 4.85
N ALA A 268 1.04 -12.81 4.89
CA ALA A 268 2.23 -13.50 5.41
C ALA A 268 3.44 -13.28 4.47
N LYS A 269 3.21 -13.29 3.16
CA LYS A 269 4.25 -12.97 2.16
C LYS A 269 4.71 -11.52 2.27
N LEU A 270 3.80 -10.57 2.52
CA LEU A 270 4.15 -9.17 2.77
C LEU A 270 5.00 -9.02 4.03
N ASP A 271 4.60 -9.65 5.14
CA ASP A 271 5.33 -9.62 6.40
C ASP A 271 6.74 -10.24 6.22
N HIS A 272 6.85 -11.33 5.43
CA HIS A 272 8.13 -11.94 5.07
C HIS A 272 9.04 -10.97 4.29
N PHE A 273 8.53 -10.32 3.25
CA PHE A 273 9.32 -9.35 2.47
C PHE A 273 9.75 -8.17 3.31
N ASN A 274 8.84 -7.63 4.13
CA ASN A 274 9.18 -6.56 5.06
C ASN A 274 10.33 -6.97 6.01
N ALA A 275 10.29 -8.20 6.54
CA ALA A 275 11.36 -8.74 7.36
C ALA A 275 12.70 -8.84 6.61
N VAL A 276 12.69 -9.22 5.32
CA VAL A 276 13.90 -9.27 4.48
C VAL A 276 14.50 -7.88 4.34
N TYR A 277 13.71 -6.87 4.01
CA TYR A 277 14.19 -5.50 3.89
C TYR A 277 14.73 -4.94 5.21
N LEU A 278 14.01 -5.15 6.33
CA LEU A 278 14.46 -4.68 7.65
C LEU A 278 15.80 -5.33 8.05
N ARG A 279 15.99 -6.62 7.77
CA ARG A 279 17.23 -7.35 8.08
C ARG A 279 18.40 -6.94 7.19
N SER A 280 18.13 -6.52 5.95
CA SER A 280 19.17 -6.06 5.00
C SER A 280 19.62 -4.62 5.23
N MET A 281 18.92 -3.85 6.07
CA MET A 281 19.34 -2.49 6.39
C MET A 281 20.68 -2.45 7.10
N ALA A 282 21.46 -1.37 6.88
CA ALA A 282 22.61 -1.09 7.73
C ALA A 282 22.13 -0.89 9.19
N PRO A 283 22.89 -1.34 10.21
CA PRO A 283 22.46 -1.26 11.61
C PRO A 283 22.02 0.13 12.06
N GLU A 284 22.73 1.17 11.60
CA GLU A 284 22.43 2.58 11.94
C GLU A 284 21.10 3.03 11.29
N ALA A 285 20.85 2.59 10.05
CA ALA A 285 19.60 2.88 9.35
C ALA A 285 18.41 2.18 10.04
N PHE A 286 18.59 0.91 10.42
CA PHE A 286 17.57 0.18 11.18
C PHE A 286 17.32 0.83 12.53
N ALA A 287 18.36 1.21 13.28
CA ALA A 287 18.20 1.89 14.57
C ALA A 287 17.44 3.21 14.45
N LYS A 288 17.63 3.96 13.36
CA LYS A 288 16.90 5.20 13.07
C LYS A 288 15.40 4.95 12.88
N VAL A 289 15.00 3.93 12.13
CA VAL A 289 13.58 3.63 11.86
C VAL A 289 12.91 2.91 13.02
N ALA A 290 13.62 2.05 13.76
CA ALA A 290 13.11 1.33 14.93
C ALA A 290 13.04 2.21 16.20
N GLY A 291 13.91 3.21 16.31
CA GLY A 291 14.03 4.07 17.50
C GLY A 291 12.72 4.68 17.98
N PRO A 292 11.89 5.31 17.13
CA PRO A 292 10.58 5.83 17.53
C PRO A 292 9.65 4.77 18.13
N TYR A 293 9.68 3.55 17.63
CA TYR A 293 8.87 2.43 18.16
C TYR A 293 9.43 1.93 19.50
N ILE A 294 10.75 1.80 19.63
CA ILE A 294 11.40 1.43 20.91
C ILE A 294 11.02 2.45 21.98
N ARG A 295 11.06 3.74 21.66
CA ARG A 295 10.72 4.83 22.57
C ARG A 295 9.24 4.92 22.94
N GLN A 296 8.35 4.13 22.34
CA GLN A 296 6.96 4.05 22.80
C GLN A 296 6.86 3.41 24.20
N THR A 297 7.71 2.43 24.50
CA THR A 297 7.71 1.69 25.77
C THR A 297 8.96 1.93 26.62
N VAL A 298 10.12 2.09 25.99
CA VAL A 298 11.40 2.30 26.70
C VAL A 298 11.64 3.80 26.88
N LYS A 299 11.31 4.33 28.07
CA LYS A 299 11.42 5.77 28.43
C LYS A 299 12.74 6.10 29.13
N GLY A 300 13.34 5.11 29.80
CA GLY A 300 14.60 5.26 30.52
C GLY A 300 15.78 5.60 29.61
N ASN A 301 16.90 5.93 30.22
CA ASN A 301 18.15 6.27 29.52
C ASN A 301 18.91 5.02 29.11
N PHE A 302 18.33 4.27 28.14
CA PHE A 302 18.94 3.07 27.57
C PHE A 302 19.57 3.37 26.19
N ASP A 303 20.55 2.58 25.83
CA ASP A 303 21.15 2.59 24.50
C ASP A 303 20.17 2.00 23.46
N VAL A 304 19.43 2.89 22.80
CA VAL A 304 18.42 2.52 21.80
C VAL A 304 19.04 1.83 20.59
N ALA A 305 20.27 2.17 20.22
CA ALA A 305 20.95 1.53 19.10
C ALA A 305 21.30 0.07 19.43
N ALA A 306 21.75 -0.19 20.67
CA ALA A 306 21.99 -1.53 21.14
C ALA A 306 20.71 -2.38 21.20
N ILE A 307 19.59 -1.80 21.69
CA ILE A 307 18.28 -2.48 21.69
C ILE A 307 17.84 -2.79 20.25
N ALA A 308 17.99 -1.83 19.32
CA ALA A 308 17.68 -2.03 17.91
C ALA A 308 18.50 -3.17 17.30
N GLY A 309 19.79 -3.24 17.61
CA GLY A 309 20.66 -4.33 17.14
C GLY A 309 20.17 -5.73 17.55
N LEU A 310 19.62 -5.87 18.76
CA LEU A 310 19.02 -7.15 19.20
C LEU A 310 17.75 -7.50 18.40
N LEU A 311 17.00 -6.50 17.99
CA LEU A 311 15.73 -6.68 17.29
C LEU A 311 15.90 -7.02 15.82
N GLN A 312 16.89 -6.45 15.12
CA GLN A 312 17.00 -6.44 13.66
C GLN A 312 16.87 -7.83 13.04
N ALA A 313 17.58 -8.83 13.57
CA ALA A 313 17.56 -10.20 13.05
C ALA A 313 16.20 -10.91 13.21
N ARG A 314 15.34 -10.40 14.09
CA ARG A 314 14.06 -11.02 14.50
C ARG A 314 12.85 -10.11 14.29
N CYS A 315 13.05 -8.96 13.66
CA CYS A 315 12.01 -7.99 13.38
C CYS A 315 11.32 -8.34 12.05
N GLU A 316 10.02 -8.55 12.12
CA GLU A 316 9.17 -8.70 10.94
C GLU A 316 8.40 -7.41 10.65
N LYS A 317 7.98 -6.73 11.71
CA LYS A 317 7.27 -5.44 11.66
C LYS A 317 7.74 -4.52 12.78
N LEU A 318 7.98 -3.26 12.47
CA LEU A 318 8.36 -2.27 13.48
C LEU A 318 7.29 -2.05 14.55
N THR A 319 6.01 -2.23 14.20
CA THR A 319 4.88 -2.11 15.13
C THR A 319 4.86 -3.15 16.26
N GLU A 320 5.61 -4.25 16.12
CA GLU A 320 5.76 -5.28 17.17
C GLU A 320 6.90 -4.96 18.14
N THR A 321 7.72 -3.98 17.81
CA THR A 321 8.89 -3.61 18.61
C THR A 321 8.55 -3.22 20.04
N PRO A 322 7.51 -2.39 20.32
CA PRO A 322 7.19 -1.98 21.68
C PRO A 322 7.01 -3.15 22.65
N GLU A 323 6.25 -4.17 22.24
CA GLU A 323 5.96 -5.34 23.06
C GLU A 323 7.18 -6.26 23.27
N LYS A 324 8.14 -6.23 22.34
CA LYS A 324 9.36 -7.04 22.39
C LYS A 324 10.42 -6.47 23.33
N VAL A 325 10.36 -5.15 23.65
CA VAL A 325 11.40 -4.45 24.41
C VAL A 325 10.89 -3.71 25.66
N ASP A 326 9.60 -3.75 25.96
CA ASP A 326 8.97 -3.10 27.13
C ASP A 326 9.64 -3.47 28.46
N PHE A 327 10.15 -4.68 28.58
CA PHE A 327 10.83 -5.20 29.77
C PHE A 327 12.12 -4.43 30.11
N PHE A 328 12.73 -3.70 29.18
CA PHE A 328 13.91 -2.89 29.51
C PHE A 328 13.53 -1.76 30.49
N ASP A 329 12.41 -1.12 30.29
CA ASP A 329 11.95 -0.02 31.17
C ASP A 329 11.34 -0.57 32.47
N THR A 330 10.45 -1.56 32.34
CA THR A 330 9.77 -2.16 33.49
C THR A 330 9.76 -3.67 33.35
N CYS A 331 10.40 -4.37 34.30
CA CYS A 331 10.34 -5.83 34.31
C CYS A 331 8.88 -6.26 34.55
N PRO A 332 8.26 -7.02 33.65
CA PRO A 332 6.92 -7.52 33.84
C PRO A 332 6.86 -8.52 35.02
N ASP A 333 5.70 -8.66 35.63
CA ASP A 333 5.51 -9.75 36.59
C ASP A 333 5.46 -11.08 35.86
N TYR A 334 6.11 -12.08 36.43
CA TYR A 334 6.21 -13.43 35.86
C TYR A 334 6.20 -14.52 36.94
N GLY A 335 5.71 -15.69 36.57
CA GLY A 335 5.59 -16.81 37.50
C GLY A 335 6.85 -17.69 37.53
N VAL A 336 6.91 -18.53 38.57
CA VAL A 336 8.01 -19.49 38.80
C VAL A 336 8.13 -20.52 37.67
N GLU A 337 7.05 -20.79 36.94
CA GLU A 337 7.02 -21.71 35.79
C GLU A 337 7.94 -21.25 34.64
N PHE A 338 8.26 -19.97 34.52
CA PHE A 338 9.18 -19.45 33.50
C PHE A 338 10.61 -19.96 33.66
N PHE A 339 10.98 -20.35 34.84
CA PHE A 339 12.28 -20.95 35.13
C PHE A 339 12.42 -22.39 34.64
N THR A 340 11.30 -23.04 34.29
CA THR A 340 11.32 -24.44 33.80
C THR A 340 11.57 -24.48 32.30
N ASN A 341 12.65 -25.11 31.84
CA ASN A 341 12.97 -25.29 30.42
C ASN A 341 13.65 -26.63 30.14
N LYS A 342 13.01 -27.46 29.32
CA LYS A 342 13.52 -28.80 28.96
C LYS A 342 14.85 -28.75 28.19
N LYS A 343 15.03 -27.75 27.27
CA LYS A 343 16.26 -27.64 26.48
C LYS A 343 17.45 -27.19 27.32
N SER A 344 17.23 -26.28 28.26
CA SER A 344 18.24 -25.78 29.19
C SER A 344 18.41 -26.71 30.40
N LYS A 345 17.58 -27.75 30.54
CA LYS A 345 17.54 -28.69 31.67
C LYS A 345 17.38 -27.95 33.00
N THR A 346 16.47 -26.98 33.05
CA THR A 346 16.20 -26.16 34.24
C THR A 346 14.81 -26.44 34.82
N ASN A 347 14.72 -26.29 36.11
CA ASN A 347 13.52 -26.25 36.96
C ASN A 347 13.75 -25.18 38.04
N PRO A 348 12.77 -24.85 38.89
CA PRO A 348 12.92 -23.83 39.92
C PRO A 348 14.11 -24.07 40.86
N GLU A 349 14.35 -25.30 41.31
CA GLU A 349 15.46 -25.65 42.24
C GLU A 349 16.83 -25.43 41.57
N VAL A 350 17.01 -25.92 40.34
CA VAL A 350 18.23 -25.71 39.59
C VAL A 350 18.44 -24.21 39.33
N CYS A 351 17.38 -23.46 38.97
CA CYS A 351 17.47 -22.02 38.71
C CYS A 351 17.83 -21.23 39.98
N LYS A 352 17.33 -21.63 41.14
CA LYS A 352 17.71 -21.06 42.44
C LYS A 352 19.22 -21.17 42.65
N THR A 353 19.77 -22.40 42.55
CA THR A 353 21.22 -22.65 42.68
C THR A 353 22.04 -21.85 41.67
N MET A 354 21.58 -21.76 40.41
CA MET A 354 22.29 -21.00 39.37
C MET A 354 22.29 -19.49 39.66
N LEU A 355 21.17 -18.93 40.14
CA LEU A 355 21.11 -17.50 40.49
C LEU A 355 21.93 -17.17 41.74
N GLU A 356 21.93 -18.05 42.75
CA GLU A 356 22.77 -17.95 43.97
C GLU A 356 24.26 -17.86 43.59
N ALA A 357 24.70 -18.61 42.59
CA ALA A 357 26.07 -18.58 42.09
C ALA A 357 26.35 -17.41 41.16
N ALA A 358 25.41 -17.05 40.27
CA ALA A 358 25.62 -16.00 39.26
C ALA A 358 25.65 -14.58 39.85
N ILE A 359 24.82 -14.27 40.85
CA ILE A 359 24.74 -12.95 41.44
C ILE A 359 26.08 -12.47 42.00
N PRO A 360 26.79 -13.18 42.91
CA PRO A 360 28.08 -12.71 43.43
C PRO A 360 29.17 -12.64 42.35
N MET A 361 29.17 -13.55 41.38
CA MET A 361 30.12 -13.51 40.26
C MET A 361 29.90 -12.24 39.43
N LEU A 362 28.67 -11.91 39.03
CA LEU A 362 28.35 -10.72 38.26
C LEU A 362 28.64 -9.42 39.04
N GLU A 363 28.41 -9.44 40.37
CA GLU A 363 28.70 -8.31 41.24
C GLU A 363 30.21 -8.02 41.31
N ALA A 364 31.04 -9.05 41.25
CA ALA A 364 32.50 -8.94 41.32
C ALA A 364 33.19 -8.58 40.00
N LEU A 365 32.46 -8.53 38.89
CA LEU A 365 33.07 -8.19 37.59
C LEU A 365 33.72 -6.80 37.60
N PRO A 366 34.98 -6.67 37.16
CA PRO A 366 35.65 -5.37 37.16
C PRO A 366 35.05 -4.39 36.13
N GLN A 367 34.57 -4.91 35.03
CA GLN A 367 33.94 -4.15 33.93
C GLN A 367 32.58 -4.76 33.55
N TRP A 368 31.68 -3.93 33.02
CA TRP A 368 30.35 -4.36 32.61
C TRP A 368 30.22 -4.30 31.08
N THR A 369 30.87 -5.23 30.41
CA THR A 369 30.88 -5.39 28.95
C THR A 369 30.32 -6.74 28.53
N ASP A 370 29.92 -6.88 27.26
CA ASP A 370 29.43 -8.16 26.74
C ASP A 370 30.44 -9.29 26.97
N GLU A 371 31.74 -9.03 26.71
CA GLU A 371 32.81 -10.00 26.90
C GLU A 371 32.96 -10.40 28.38
N ALA A 372 33.02 -9.42 29.28
CA ALA A 372 33.23 -9.70 30.70
C ALA A 372 32.06 -10.50 31.31
N ILE A 373 30.82 -10.14 30.94
CA ILE A 373 29.61 -10.86 31.37
C ILE A 373 29.57 -12.25 30.79
N HIS A 374 29.85 -12.40 29.50
CA HIS A 374 29.88 -13.68 28.80
C HIS A 374 30.92 -14.64 29.42
N ASP A 375 32.18 -14.18 29.48
CA ASP A 375 33.30 -15.01 29.95
C ASP A 375 33.12 -15.39 31.43
N GLY A 376 32.62 -14.47 32.26
CA GLY A 376 32.28 -14.76 33.64
C GLY A 376 31.21 -15.83 33.79
N LEU A 377 30.13 -15.73 33.01
CA LEU A 377 29.06 -16.75 33.04
C LEU A 377 29.52 -18.09 32.47
N VAL A 378 30.35 -18.11 31.43
CA VAL A 378 30.91 -19.37 30.89
C VAL A 378 31.85 -20.04 31.87
N ALA A 379 32.79 -19.31 32.46
CA ALA A 379 33.71 -19.83 33.45
C ALA A 379 32.98 -20.38 34.73
N LEU A 380 31.91 -19.66 35.13
CA LEU A 380 31.07 -20.11 36.22
C LEU A 380 30.35 -21.43 35.89
N ALA A 381 29.78 -21.54 34.67
CA ALA A 381 29.10 -22.74 34.24
C ALA A 381 30.05 -23.95 34.20
N GLU A 382 31.30 -23.76 33.75
CA GLU A 382 32.35 -24.76 33.77
C GLU A 382 32.68 -25.19 35.22
N THR A 383 32.84 -24.25 36.13
CA THR A 383 33.12 -24.50 37.55
C THR A 383 32.01 -25.30 38.19
N LEU A 384 30.75 -25.02 37.84
CA LEU A 384 29.58 -25.73 38.35
C LEU A 384 29.31 -27.06 37.63
N GLY A 385 30.07 -27.38 36.58
CA GLY A 385 29.89 -28.60 35.79
C GLY A 385 28.57 -28.65 35.02
N VAL A 386 28.00 -27.48 34.64
CA VAL A 386 26.73 -27.39 33.94
C VAL A 386 26.93 -26.81 32.53
N LYS A 387 25.93 -26.95 31.67
CA LYS A 387 25.93 -26.31 30.35
C LYS A 387 25.67 -24.80 30.50
N ASN A 388 26.29 -23.99 29.62
CA ASN A 388 26.05 -22.52 29.58
C ASN A 388 24.55 -22.17 29.55
N ALA A 389 23.75 -22.91 28.77
CA ALA A 389 22.32 -22.72 28.71
C ALA A 389 21.58 -22.94 30.04
N THR A 390 22.10 -23.82 30.91
CA THR A 390 21.53 -24.10 32.23
C THR A 390 21.73 -22.93 33.18
N LEU A 391 22.87 -22.24 33.11
CA LEU A 391 23.16 -21.03 33.89
C LEU A 391 22.52 -19.76 33.27
N MET A 392 22.63 -19.60 31.95
CA MET A 392 22.15 -18.38 31.29
C MET A 392 20.62 -18.27 31.23
N TRP A 393 19.89 -19.41 31.27
CA TRP A 393 18.43 -19.38 31.24
C TRP A 393 17.83 -18.61 32.44
N PRO A 394 18.11 -18.96 33.71
CA PRO A 394 17.56 -18.22 34.85
C PRO A 394 18.01 -16.77 34.91
N VAL A 395 19.27 -16.48 34.52
CA VAL A 395 19.76 -15.11 34.44
C VAL A 395 18.91 -14.27 33.44
N ARG A 396 18.62 -14.82 32.25
CA ARG A 396 17.79 -14.16 31.25
C ARG A 396 16.33 -13.98 31.69
N ILE A 397 15.75 -15.01 32.29
CA ILE A 397 14.37 -14.97 32.80
C ILE A 397 14.25 -13.93 33.91
N ALA A 398 15.15 -13.93 34.88
CA ALA A 398 15.12 -12.98 35.98
C ALA A 398 15.35 -11.53 35.52
N ALA A 399 16.25 -11.31 34.52
CA ALA A 399 16.55 -10.01 33.99
C ALA A 399 15.41 -9.44 33.13
N ALA A 400 14.70 -10.28 32.36
CA ALA A 400 13.71 -9.83 31.36
C ALA A 400 12.25 -10.07 31.78
N GLY A 401 11.96 -11.04 32.63
CA GLY A 401 10.59 -11.45 32.98
C GLY A 401 9.80 -12.04 31.80
N LYS A 402 10.47 -12.48 30.73
CA LYS A 402 9.85 -12.97 29.49
C LYS A 402 10.46 -14.29 29.00
N LEU A 403 9.61 -15.18 28.50
CA LEU A 403 10.05 -16.44 27.88
C LEU A 403 10.76 -16.23 26.57
N VAL A 404 10.34 -15.23 25.79
CA VAL A 404 10.91 -14.87 24.50
C VAL A 404 11.45 -13.45 24.56
N THR A 405 12.72 -13.27 24.22
CA THR A 405 13.42 -12.00 24.23
C THR A 405 14.20 -11.80 22.94
N PRO A 406 14.44 -10.56 22.48
CA PRO A 406 15.22 -10.29 21.27
C PRO A 406 16.72 -10.64 21.45
N GLY A 407 17.24 -10.59 22.68
CA GLY A 407 18.62 -10.92 23.04
C GLY A 407 18.73 -12.08 24.04
N GLY A 408 19.97 -12.53 24.26
CA GLY A 408 20.32 -13.49 25.30
C GLY A 408 20.56 -12.83 26.67
N ALA A 409 21.02 -13.63 27.65
CA ALA A 409 21.28 -13.15 29.01
C ALA A 409 22.35 -12.04 29.01
N VAL A 410 23.40 -12.19 28.24
CA VAL A 410 24.57 -11.27 28.21
C VAL A 410 24.16 -9.90 27.73
N GLU A 411 23.58 -9.82 26.54
CA GLU A 411 23.22 -8.56 25.91
C GLU A 411 22.13 -7.83 26.73
N ILE A 412 21.17 -8.55 27.29
CA ILE A 412 20.12 -7.96 28.13
C ILE A 412 20.75 -7.37 29.40
N CYS A 413 21.60 -8.12 30.09
CA CYS A 413 22.28 -7.64 31.30
C CYS A 413 23.15 -6.41 31.00
N ARG A 414 23.89 -6.40 29.87
CA ARG A 414 24.70 -5.25 29.48
C ARG A 414 23.85 -4.00 29.29
N ILE A 415 22.73 -4.11 28.56
CA ILE A 415 21.86 -2.96 28.28
C ILE A 415 21.16 -2.45 29.54
N LEU A 416 20.72 -3.34 30.45
CA LEU A 416 20.15 -2.96 31.74
C LEU A 416 21.13 -2.25 32.65
N GLY A 417 22.42 -2.55 32.51
CA GLY A 417 23.46 -2.11 33.44
C GLY A 417 23.55 -2.98 34.68
N ARG A 418 24.67 -2.82 35.41
CA ARG A 418 24.98 -3.67 36.57
C ARG A 418 23.90 -3.61 37.67
N ASP A 419 23.59 -2.42 38.12
CA ASP A 419 22.71 -2.24 39.29
C ASP A 419 21.30 -2.80 39.04
N GLU A 420 20.73 -2.47 37.89
CA GLU A 420 19.40 -2.96 37.52
C GLU A 420 19.38 -4.47 37.27
N THR A 421 20.41 -5.01 36.63
CA THR A 421 20.54 -6.46 36.45
C THR A 421 20.55 -7.15 37.79
N LEU A 422 21.45 -6.76 38.71
CA LEU A 422 21.57 -7.41 40.06
C LEU A 422 20.27 -7.24 40.85
N ARG A 423 19.61 -6.12 40.78
CA ARG A 423 18.30 -5.92 41.43
C ARG A 423 17.27 -6.91 40.91
N ARG A 424 17.18 -7.11 39.59
CA ARG A 424 16.22 -8.06 38.97
C ARG A 424 16.58 -9.51 39.27
N LEU A 425 17.86 -9.88 39.25
CA LEU A 425 18.29 -11.25 39.58
C LEU A 425 17.96 -11.59 41.03
N ARG A 426 18.17 -10.66 41.98
CA ARG A 426 17.79 -10.86 43.40
C ARG A 426 16.27 -11.02 43.54
N ALA A 427 15.47 -10.20 42.88
CA ALA A 427 14.02 -10.33 42.89
C ALA A 427 13.57 -11.68 42.27
N GLY A 428 14.25 -12.13 41.18
CA GLY A 428 14.01 -13.45 40.61
C GLY A 428 14.37 -14.59 41.55
N LEU A 429 15.45 -14.47 42.31
CA LEU A 429 15.84 -15.44 43.33
C LEU A 429 14.82 -15.51 44.49
N GLU A 430 14.30 -14.37 44.94
CA GLU A 430 13.24 -14.31 45.96
C GLU A 430 11.97 -15.06 45.53
N LYS A 431 11.60 -15.02 44.23
CA LYS A 431 10.47 -15.83 43.70
C LYS A 431 10.70 -17.33 43.77
N LEU A 432 11.96 -17.77 43.86
CA LEU A 432 12.36 -19.18 43.94
C LEU A 432 12.61 -19.66 45.39
N ALA A 433 12.48 -18.74 46.34
CA ALA A 433 12.65 -19.05 47.77
C ALA A 433 11.49 -19.92 48.27
#